data_f12d3e8e0497d2b04902de765b269447
#
_entry.id   f12d3e8e0497d2b04902de765b269447
#
_cell.length_a   1.000
_cell.length_b   1.000
_cell.length_c   1.000
_cell.angle_alpha   90.00
_cell.angle_beta   90.00
_cell.angle_gamma   90.00
#
_symmetry.space_group_name_H-M   'P 1'
#
loop_
_entity.id
_entity.type
_entity.pdbx_description
1 polymer ?
#
loop_
_entity_poly.entity_id
_entity_poly.type
_entity_poly.pdbx_seq_one_letter_code
_entity_poly.pdbx_strand_id
1 'polypeptide(L)'
;MNDGLIYDWNRYAPAPREGAVMLDDETLRDGLQSPSCRAPSIDQKIRILHMLDGIGVDTADIGLPGAGPHVVRDVERLAREIVDAKLKIHANCAARTVIGDIQPIADVQQRTGLPIECCCFIGSSPVRRYAEDWTVDHLQRCTEEAIGFGVRQGLTVMYVTEDTTRSDPDTLRTLFTAAVRAGASRICIADTVGHSTPRGARAVVRFARQVIEDAGGDGVGIDWHGHNDRDMGTINSIAALEAGATRVHGTILGIGERVGNTPLDLLMVNLVLMKWIDRDLTGLNALVHAVSEATGEAIPDNYPVFGRDAFRTATGVHAAAVVKAFRKRDPDLMDAVYSGVPAHLVGRAQEIEVGPMSGKSNVVFWLERHGIDADEELVDRIFRRAKSSPAVLTEQEILTEIQQARAYATTRLDA
;
A
#
# COMPACT_ATOMS: atom_id res chain seq x y z
N MET A 1 -5.09 17.69 18.32
CA MET A 1 -4.02 18.69 18.15
C MET A 1 -4.62 20.10 18.18
N ASN A 2 -3.98 21.05 18.82
CA ASN A 2 -4.42 22.47 18.81
C ASN A 2 -4.36 23.01 17.39
N ASP A 3 -5.49 23.39 16.80
CA ASP A 3 -5.66 23.80 15.38
C ASP A 3 -4.77 25.00 14.93
N GLY A 4 -3.99 25.58 15.81
CA GLY A 4 -3.11 26.71 15.51
C GLY A 4 -1.60 26.44 15.52
N LEU A 5 -1.17 25.19 15.83
CA LEU A 5 0.26 24.88 15.96
C LEU A 5 0.94 24.53 14.64
N ILE A 6 0.18 24.07 13.64
CA ILE A 6 0.68 23.74 12.31
C ILE A 6 -0.06 24.61 11.29
N TYR A 7 0.69 25.39 10.51
CA TYR A 7 0.11 26.07 9.36
C TYR A 7 0.13 25.12 8.17
N ASP A 8 -1.06 24.72 7.73
CA ASP A 8 -1.20 23.75 6.64
C ASP A 8 -1.22 24.43 5.26
N TRP A 9 -0.10 24.36 4.56
CA TRP A 9 0.01 24.80 3.17
C TRP A 9 -0.79 23.92 2.20
N ASN A 10 -1.12 22.68 2.56
CA ASN A 10 -1.88 21.76 1.70
C ASN A 10 -3.34 22.22 1.51
N ARG A 11 -3.85 23.07 2.40
CA ARG A 11 -5.21 23.64 2.27
C ARG A 11 -5.44 24.43 0.97
N TYR A 12 -4.38 24.79 0.26
CA TYR A 12 -4.44 25.47 -1.04
C TYR A 12 -4.39 24.50 -2.22
N ALA A 13 -4.26 23.20 -1.96
CA ALA A 13 -4.40 22.19 -3.00
C ALA A 13 -5.84 22.15 -3.53
N PRO A 14 -6.06 21.69 -4.77
CA PRO A 14 -7.41 21.47 -5.28
C PRO A 14 -8.22 20.64 -4.28
N ALA A 15 -9.48 20.99 -4.09
CA ALA A 15 -10.37 20.24 -3.21
C ALA A 15 -10.37 18.75 -3.63
N PRO A 16 -10.41 17.80 -2.67
CA PRO A 16 -10.56 16.41 -3.00
C PRO A 16 -11.84 16.23 -3.82
N ARG A 17 -11.83 15.24 -4.70
CA ARG A 17 -12.99 14.91 -5.49
C ARG A 17 -14.20 14.60 -4.61
N GLU A 18 -15.39 14.99 -5.03
CA GLU A 18 -16.65 14.50 -4.45
C GLU A 18 -16.81 12.99 -4.79
N GLY A 19 -17.03 12.16 -3.81
CA GLY A 19 -17.30 10.74 -3.94
C GLY A 19 -16.34 9.83 -3.17
N ALA A 20 -16.77 8.59 -2.93
CA ALA A 20 -15.99 7.59 -2.23
C ALA A 20 -14.77 7.17 -3.04
N VAL A 21 -13.62 7.02 -2.37
CA VAL A 21 -12.42 6.39 -2.90
C VAL A 21 -12.42 4.94 -2.47
N MET A 22 -12.26 4.02 -3.43
CA MET A 22 -12.08 2.59 -3.18
C MET A 22 -10.61 2.20 -3.32
N LEU A 23 -10.23 1.18 -2.58
CA LEU A 23 -8.89 0.60 -2.56
C LEU A 23 -8.96 -0.84 -3.04
N ASP A 24 -8.11 -1.21 -3.99
CA ASP A 24 -7.93 -2.58 -4.48
C ASP A 24 -6.54 -3.09 -4.10
N ASP A 25 -6.49 -4.19 -3.36
CA ASP A 25 -5.23 -4.85 -3.02
C ASP A 25 -4.92 -5.98 -4.01
N GLU A 26 -3.78 -5.90 -4.64
CA GLU A 26 -3.28 -6.92 -5.57
C GLU A 26 -2.08 -7.71 -5.00
N THR A 27 -1.86 -7.66 -3.68
CA THR A 27 -0.74 -8.36 -3.02
C THR A 27 -0.73 -9.85 -3.30
N LEU A 28 -1.92 -10.49 -3.31
CA LEU A 28 -2.06 -11.95 -3.46
C LEU A 28 -2.01 -12.43 -4.94
N ARG A 29 -1.99 -11.52 -5.90
CA ARG A 29 -1.87 -11.84 -7.32
C ARG A 29 -0.69 -11.13 -7.97
N ASP A 30 -0.77 -9.82 -8.23
CA ASP A 30 0.28 -9.06 -8.93
C ASP A 30 1.54 -8.93 -8.07
N GLY A 31 1.35 -8.73 -6.78
CA GLY A 31 2.45 -8.72 -5.82
C GLY A 31 3.30 -9.99 -5.87
N LEU A 32 2.66 -11.15 -6.00
CA LEU A 32 3.34 -12.46 -6.07
C LEU A 32 4.01 -12.75 -7.43
N GLN A 33 3.89 -11.86 -8.41
CA GLN A 33 4.64 -11.94 -9.66
C GLN A 33 6.08 -11.41 -9.52
N SER A 34 6.42 -10.85 -8.36
CA SER A 34 7.82 -10.50 -8.06
C SER A 34 8.72 -11.72 -8.11
N PRO A 35 9.84 -11.66 -8.87
CA PRO A 35 10.79 -12.77 -8.94
C PRO A 35 11.53 -13.03 -7.61
N SER A 36 11.48 -12.11 -6.67
CA SER A 36 12.12 -12.23 -5.34
C SER A 36 11.18 -12.77 -4.28
N CYS A 37 9.87 -12.68 -4.48
CA CYS A 37 8.88 -13.18 -3.52
C CYS A 37 8.75 -14.71 -3.57
N ARG A 38 8.71 -15.33 -2.42
CA ARG A 38 8.23 -16.73 -2.32
C ARG A 38 6.71 -16.75 -2.30
N ALA A 39 6.10 -17.81 -2.84
CA ALA A 39 4.66 -18.00 -2.77
C ALA A 39 4.23 -18.30 -1.31
N PRO A 40 3.32 -17.50 -0.73
CA PRO A 40 2.76 -17.79 0.60
C PRO A 40 1.92 -19.08 0.59
N SER A 41 1.86 -19.77 1.74
CA SER A 41 0.90 -20.84 1.94
C SER A 41 -0.53 -20.31 1.91
N ILE A 42 -1.51 -21.19 1.68
CA ILE A 42 -2.93 -20.81 1.68
C ILE A 42 -3.35 -20.20 3.03
N ASP A 43 -2.83 -20.67 4.14
CA ASP A 43 -3.14 -20.14 5.47
C ASP A 43 -2.56 -18.74 5.65
N GLN A 44 -1.37 -18.47 5.10
CA GLN A 44 -0.79 -17.11 5.09
C GLN A 44 -1.63 -16.16 4.20
N LYS A 45 -2.08 -16.63 3.03
CA LYS A 45 -2.97 -15.85 2.15
C LYS A 45 -4.29 -15.50 2.85
N ILE A 46 -4.90 -16.46 3.53
CA ILE A 46 -6.11 -16.25 4.33
C ILE A 46 -5.86 -15.22 5.44
N ARG A 47 -4.78 -15.36 6.19
CA ARG A 47 -4.41 -14.38 7.22
C ARG A 47 -4.27 -12.97 6.66
N ILE A 48 -3.58 -12.81 5.53
CA ILE A 48 -3.44 -11.51 4.85
C ILE A 48 -4.81 -10.98 4.44
N LEU A 49 -5.67 -11.79 3.85
CA LEU A 49 -7.01 -11.41 3.43
C LEU A 49 -7.87 -10.88 4.61
N HIS A 50 -7.84 -11.54 5.76
CA HIS A 50 -8.50 -11.06 6.97
C HIS A 50 -7.95 -9.73 7.46
N MET A 51 -6.64 -9.52 7.37
CA MET A 51 -6.02 -8.27 7.79
C MET A 51 -6.34 -7.12 6.83
N LEU A 52 -6.43 -7.38 5.52
CA LEU A 52 -6.90 -6.42 4.51
C LEU A 52 -8.36 -5.99 4.78
N ASP A 53 -9.24 -6.96 5.04
CA ASP A 53 -10.62 -6.67 5.43
C ASP A 53 -10.69 -5.82 6.71
N GLY A 54 -9.87 -6.17 7.71
CA GLY A 54 -9.82 -5.50 9.02
C GLY A 54 -9.40 -4.02 8.96
N ILE A 55 -8.55 -3.64 8.01
CA ILE A 55 -8.14 -2.24 7.78
C ILE A 55 -9.04 -1.52 6.77
N GLY A 56 -10.05 -2.20 6.24
CA GLY A 56 -11.07 -1.63 5.36
C GLY A 56 -10.63 -1.47 3.90
N VAL A 57 -9.81 -2.37 3.37
CA VAL A 57 -9.60 -2.49 1.91
C VAL A 57 -10.92 -2.94 1.27
N ASP A 58 -11.31 -2.30 0.17
CA ASP A 58 -12.63 -2.52 -0.43
C ASP A 58 -12.67 -3.75 -1.32
N THR A 59 -11.61 -3.99 -2.10
CA THR A 59 -11.51 -5.12 -3.03
C THR A 59 -10.12 -5.77 -2.96
N ALA A 60 -10.04 -7.07 -3.29
CA ALA A 60 -8.76 -7.76 -3.39
C ALA A 60 -8.72 -8.69 -4.61
N ASP A 61 -7.62 -8.60 -5.39
CA ASP A 61 -7.32 -9.57 -6.43
C ASP A 61 -6.75 -10.85 -5.79
N ILE A 62 -7.60 -11.87 -5.75
CA ILE A 62 -7.28 -13.14 -5.07
C ILE A 62 -6.61 -14.18 -5.97
N GLY A 63 -6.35 -13.84 -7.23
CA GLY A 63 -5.55 -14.68 -8.13
C GLY A 63 -5.89 -14.58 -9.60
N LEU A 64 -5.14 -15.36 -10.38
CA LEU A 64 -5.29 -15.55 -11.83
C LEU A 64 -5.63 -17.02 -12.12
N PRO A 65 -6.92 -17.45 -12.04
CA PRO A 65 -7.31 -18.86 -12.20
C PRO A 65 -6.86 -19.50 -13.52
N GLY A 66 -6.75 -18.71 -14.59
CA GLY A 66 -6.21 -19.13 -15.89
C GLY A 66 -4.76 -19.61 -15.85
N ALA A 67 -4.00 -19.33 -14.78
CA ALA A 67 -2.62 -19.80 -14.61
C ALA A 67 -2.52 -21.30 -14.25
N GLY A 68 -3.62 -21.93 -13.86
CA GLY A 68 -3.67 -23.37 -13.67
C GLY A 68 -4.45 -23.88 -12.46
N PRO A 69 -4.63 -25.20 -12.35
CA PRO A 69 -5.51 -25.79 -11.34
C PRO A 69 -5.13 -25.51 -9.88
N HIS A 70 -3.86 -25.25 -9.59
CA HIS A 70 -3.41 -24.91 -8.25
C HIS A 70 -3.92 -23.52 -7.84
N VAL A 71 -3.90 -22.56 -8.76
CA VAL A 71 -4.43 -21.23 -8.52
C VAL A 71 -5.96 -21.27 -8.37
N VAL A 72 -6.65 -22.07 -9.18
CA VAL A 72 -8.11 -22.28 -9.04
C VAL A 72 -8.45 -22.76 -7.62
N ARG A 73 -7.68 -23.72 -7.06
CA ARG A 73 -7.91 -24.20 -5.69
C ARG A 73 -7.68 -23.12 -4.63
N ASP A 74 -6.63 -22.33 -4.79
CA ASP A 74 -6.35 -21.23 -3.86
C ASP A 74 -7.45 -20.17 -3.90
N VAL A 75 -7.85 -19.73 -5.11
CA VAL A 75 -8.93 -18.77 -5.31
C VAL A 75 -10.25 -19.28 -4.74
N GLU A 76 -10.60 -20.57 -4.98
CA GLU A 76 -11.81 -21.17 -4.42
C GLU A 76 -11.74 -21.20 -2.87
N ARG A 77 -10.57 -21.48 -2.28
CA ARG A 77 -10.40 -21.49 -0.82
C ARG A 77 -10.53 -20.10 -0.23
N LEU A 78 -9.94 -19.06 -0.87
CA LEU A 78 -10.07 -17.67 -0.46
C LEU A 78 -11.51 -17.17 -0.62
N ALA A 79 -12.18 -17.52 -1.72
CA ALA A 79 -13.57 -17.14 -1.95
C ALA A 79 -14.52 -17.77 -0.89
N ARG A 80 -14.30 -19.05 -0.52
CA ARG A 80 -15.04 -19.68 0.58
C ARG A 80 -14.79 -18.98 1.91
N GLU A 81 -13.56 -18.59 2.20
CA GLU A 81 -13.22 -17.87 3.43
C GLU A 81 -13.97 -16.54 3.52
N ILE A 82 -14.07 -15.78 2.43
CA ILE A 82 -14.84 -14.53 2.40
C ILE A 82 -16.30 -14.79 2.77
N VAL A 83 -16.91 -15.85 2.21
CA VAL A 83 -18.31 -16.22 2.48
C VAL A 83 -18.48 -16.70 3.93
N ASP A 84 -17.67 -17.66 4.37
CA ASP A 84 -17.84 -18.35 5.65
C ASP A 84 -17.55 -17.41 6.83
N ALA A 85 -16.51 -16.58 6.72
CA ALA A 85 -16.13 -15.59 7.73
C ALA A 85 -16.91 -14.28 7.59
N LYS A 86 -17.74 -14.12 6.54
CA LYS A 86 -18.53 -12.91 6.25
C LYS A 86 -17.67 -11.66 6.15
N LEU A 87 -16.54 -11.76 5.47
CA LEU A 87 -15.68 -10.63 5.24
C LEU A 87 -16.40 -9.61 4.34
N LYS A 88 -16.06 -8.34 4.50
CA LYS A 88 -16.65 -7.22 3.75
C LYS A 88 -15.94 -6.94 2.44
N ILE A 89 -14.69 -7.39 2.34
CA ILE A 89 -13.85 -7.22 1.17
C ILE A 89 -14.46 -7.97 -0.03
N HIS A 90 -14.52 -7.32 -1.20
CA HIS A 90 -14.99 -7.93 -2.42
C HIS A 90 -13.83 -8.58 -3.17
N ALA A 91 -14.08 -9.77 -3.73
CA ALA A 91 -13.06 -10.47 -4.51
C ALA A 91 -13.07 -10.04 -5.97
N ASN A 92 -11.88 -9.88 -6.53
CA ASN A 92 -11.70 -9.88 -7.97
C ASN A 92 -10.62 -10.91 -8.38
N CYS A 93 -10.58 -11.24 -9.66
CA CYS A 93 -9.62 -12.17 -10.25
C CYS A 93 -9.19 -11.67 -11.63
N ALA A 94 -7.90 -11.68 -11.89
CA ALA A 94 -7.34 -11.36 -13.20
C ALA A 94 -7.63 -12.46 -14.23
N ALA A 95 -7.84 -12.06 -15.48
CA ALA A 95 -7.98 -12.94 -16.65
C ALA A 95 -7.46 -12.25 -17.90
N ARG A 96 -6.75 -12.97 -18.77
CA ARG A 96 -6.56 -12.48 -20.13
C ARG A 96 -7.91 -12.38 -20.85
N THR A 97 -8.00 -11.56 -21.87
CA THR A 97 -9.22 -11.45 -22.71
C THR A 97 -9.44 -12.70 -23.58
N VAL A 98 -9.47 -13.87 -22.93
CA VAL A 98 -9.76 -15.17 -23.55
C VAL A 98 -10.73 -15.97 -22.69
N ILE A 99 -11.71 -16.62 -23.31
CA ILE A 99 -12.77 -17.37 -22.60
C ILE A 99 -12.19 -18.41 -21.65
N GLY A 100 -11.10 -19.08 -22.04
CA GLY A 100 -10.45 -20.11 -21.22
C GLY A 100 -9.90 -19.61 -19.87
N ASP A 101 -9.60 -18.31 -19.74
CA ASP A 101 -9.16 -17.71 -18.47
C ASP A 101 -10.37 -17.22 -17.64
N ILE A 102 -11.46 -16.82 -18.29
CA ILE A 102 -12.65 -16.28 -17.63
C ILE A 102 -13.54 -17.40 -17.08
N GLN A 103 -13.66 -18.53 -17.81
CA GLN A 103 -14.50 -19.66 -17.40
C GLN A 103 -14.17 -20.17 -15.98
N PRO A 104 -12.89 -20.38 -15.59
CA PRO A 104 -12.57 -20.80 -14.24
C PRO A 104 -13.03 -19.82 -13.14
N ILE A 105 -13.08 -18.52 -13.42
CA ILE A 105 -13.60 -17.51 -12.48
C ILE A 105 -15.12 -17.71 -12.30
N ALA A 106 -15.85 -17.85 -13.40
CA ALA A 106 -17.29 -18.12 -13.37
C ALA A 106 -17.61 -19.43 -12.62
N ASP A 107 -16.80 -20.47 -12.83
CA ASP A 107 -16.97 -21.75 -12.15
C ASP A 107 -16.74 -21.62 -10.64
N VAL A 108 -15.75 -20.86 -10.20
CA VAL A 108 -15.51 -20.59 -8.77
C VAL A 108 -16.67 -19.79 -8.18
N GLN A 109 -17.12 -18.73 -8.84
CA GLN A 109 -18.31 -17.97 -8.41
C GLN A 109 -19.52 -18.87 -8.21
N GLN A 110 -19.81 -19.75 -9.15
CA GLN A 110 -20.94 -20.68 -9.07
C GLN A 110 -20.79 -21.67 -7.90
N ARG A 111 -19.59 -22.23 -7.69
CA ARG A 111 -19.33 -23.19 -6.60
C ARG A 111 -19.36 -22.59 -5.22
N THR A 112 -18.94 -21.31 -5.08
CA THR A 112 -18.82 -20.64 -3.77
C THR A 112 -20.01 -19.75 -3.44
N GLY A 113 -20.76 -19.30 -4.46
CA GLY A 113 -21.82 -18.32 -4.30
C GLY A 113 -21.31 -16.89 -4.06
N LEU A 114 -19.97 -16.67 -4.06
CA LEU A 114 -19.37 -15.35 -3.90
C LEU A 114 -19.39 -14.61 -5.24
N PRO A 115 -19.95 -13.40 -5.34
CA PRO A 115 -19.76 -12.55 -6.52
C PRO A 115 -18.28 -12.21 -6.69
N ILE A 116 -17.71 -12.49 -7.87
CA ILE A 116 -16.31 -12.21 -8.21
C ILE A 116 -16.26 -11.25 -9.40
N GLU A 117 -15.53 -10.14 -9.28
CA GLU A 117 -15.24 -9.26 -10.39
C GLU A 117 -14.15 -9.87 -11.28
N CYS A 118 -14.39 -9.98 -12.58
CA CYS A 118 -13.43 -10.48 -13.55
C CYS A 118 -12.65 -9.32 -14.17
N CYS A 119 -11.34 -9.26 -13.90
CA CYS A 119 -10.45 -8.23 -14.41
C CYS A 119 -9.82 -8.69 -15.72
N CYS A 120 -10.50 -8.41 -16.85
CA CYS A 120 -10.07 -8.83 -18.18
C CYS A 120 -9.01 -7.88 -18.74
N PHE A 121 -7.79 -8.35 -18.95
CA PHE A 121 -6.69 -7.50 -19.44
C PHE A 121 -6.18 -7.88 -20.83
N ILE A 122 -5.78 -6.86 -21.60
CA ILE A 122 -5.11 -6.99 -22.90
C ILE A 122 -4.17 -5.80 -23.14
N GLY A 123 -3.03 -6.05 -23.78
CA GLY A 123 -2.08 -5.01 -24.14
C GLY A 123 -2.56 -4.09 -25.24
N SER A 124 -2.52 -2.78 -25.03
CA SER A 124 -3.08 -1.77 -25.95
C SER A 124 -2.04 -0.88 -26.62
N SER A 125 -0.83 -0.76 -26.07
CA SER A 125 0.18 0.17 -26.58
C SER A 125 0.72 -0.24 -27.95
N PRO A 126 1.18 0.74 -28.76
CA PRO A 126 1.84 0.45 -30.04
C PRO A 126 3.02 -0.51 -29.90
N VAL A 127 3.79 -0.40 -28.80
CA VAL A 127 4.93 -1.28 -28.50
C VAL A 127 4.45 -2.72 -28.33
N ARG A 128 3.38 -2.93 -27.56
CA ARG A 128 2.83 -4.27 -27.32
C ARG A 128 2.21 -4.84 -28.59
N ARG A 129 1.41 -4.05 -29.31
CA ARG A 129 0.81 -4.44 -30.59
C ARG A 129 1.87 -4.85 -31.62
N TYR A 130 2.97 -4.09 -31.71
CA TYR A 130 4.07 -4.41 -32.61
C TYR A 130 4.76 -5.72 -32.24
N ALA A 131 4.98 -5.98 -30.96
CA ALA A 131 5.63 -7.20 -30.49
C ALA A 131 4.81 -8.47 -30.73
N GLU A 132 3.46 -8.35 -30.75
CA GLU A 132 2.53 -9.47 -30.89
C GLU A 132 1.89 -9.56 -32.27
N ASP A 133 2.22 -8.66 -33.20
CA ASP A 133 1.58 -8.52 -34.52
C ASP A 133 0.05 -8.29 -34.42
N TRP A 134 -0.42 -7.61 -33.37
CA TRP A 134 -1.83 -7.35 -33.14
C TRP A 134 -2.32 -6.09 -33.83
N THR A 135 -3.51 -6.20 -34.49
CA THR A 135 -4.24 -5.04 -35.02
C THR A 135 -5.24 -4.52 -33.97
N VAL A 136 -5.67 -3.26 -34.10
CA VAL A 136 -6.72 -2.70 -33.26
C VAL A 136 -8.03 -3.49 -33.40
N ASP A 137 -8.39 -3.91 -34.60
CA ASP A 137 -9.57 -4.74 -34.87
C ASP A 137 -9.50 -6.11 -34.13
N HIS A 138 -8.30 -6.68 -34.03
CA HIS A 138 -8.11 -7.91 -33.24
C HIS A 138 -8.35 -7.63 -31.75
N LEU A 139 -7.77 -6.57 -31.19
CA LEU A 139 -7.96 -6.18 -29.81
C LEU A 139 -9.45 -5.92 -29.49
N GLN A 140 -10.13 -5.20 -30.39
CA GLN A 140 -11.57 -4.91 -30.25
C GLN A 140 -12.39 -6.20 -30.18
N ARG A 141 -12.19 -7.14 -31.11
CA ARG A 141 -12.91 -8.43 -31.08
C ARG A 141 -12.65 -9.21 -29.80
N CYS A 142 -11.40 -9.33 -29.38
CA CYS A 142 -11.07 -10.00 -28.12
C CYS A 142 -11.77 -9.34 -26.92
N THR A 143 -11.82 -8.01 -26.90
CA THR A 143 -12.49 -7.23 -25.84
C THR A 143 -13.99 -7.53 -25.82
N GLU A 144 -14.67 -7.43 -26.96
CA GLU A 144 -16.12 -7.68 -27.08
C GLU A 144 -16.50 -9.11 -26.71
N GLU A 145 -15.72 -10.09 -27.19
CA GLU A 145 -15.96 -11.52 -26.93
C GLU A 145 -15.77 -11.85 -25.44
N ALA A 146 -14.65 -11.40 -24.84
CA ALA A 146 -14.30 -11.69 -23.45
C ALA A 146 -15.29 -11.05 -22.47
N ILE A 147 -15.55 -9.75 -22.61
CA ILE A 147 -16.47 -9.03 -21.72
C ILE A 147 -17.89 -9.59 -21.88
N GLY A 148 -18.36 -9.73 -23.13
CA GLY A 148 -19.68 -10.29 -23.39
C GLY A 148 -19.84 -11.71 -22.85
N PHE A 149 -18.80 -12.54 -22.88
CA PHE A 149 -18.80 -13.85 -22.24
C PHE A 149 -18.92 -13.73 -20.73
N GLY A 150 -18.06 -12.94 -20.06
CA GLY A 150 -18.11 -12.75 -18.60
C GLY A 150 -19.48 -12.29 -18.11
N VAL A 151 -20.03 -11.27 -18.76
CA VAL A 151 -21.39 -10.73 -18.47
C VAL A 151 -22.47 -11.81 -18.62
N ARG A 152 -22.43 -12.63 -19.68
CA ARG A 152 -23.40 -13.75 -19.86
C ARG A 152 -23.25 -14.84 -18.80
N GLN A 153 -22.04 -14.99 -18.19
CA GLN A 153 -21.83 -15.90 -17.07
C GLN A 153 -22.24 -15.30 -15.71
N GLY A 154 -22.76 -14.07 -15.69
CA GLY A 154 -23.15 -13.37 -14.46
C GLY A 154 -22.00 -12.77 -13.67
N LEU A 155 -20.83 -12.60 -14.29
CA LEU A 155 -19.70 -11.91 -13.69
C LEU A 155 -19.86 -10.38 -13.85
N THR A 156 -19.47 -9.63 -12.83
CA THR A 156 -19.11 -8.22 -13.00
C THR A 156 -17.76 -8.17 -13.72
N VAL A 157 -17.62 -7.30 -14.73
CA VAL A 157 -16.38 -7.27 -15.52
C VAL A 157 -15.73 -5.90 -15.46
N MET A 158 -14.47 -5.86 -15.00
CA MET A 158 -13.55 -4.76 -15.18
C MET A 158 -12.69 -5.01 -16.42
N TYR A 159 -12.61 -4.04 -17.31
CA TYR A 159 -11.74 -4.11 -18.48
C TYR A 159 -10.44 -3.35 -18.23
N VAL A 160 -9.33 -4.01 -18.44
CA VAL A 160 -7.98 -3.47 -18.18
C VAL A 160 -7.21 -3.35 -19.48
N THR A 161 -6.78 -2.15 -19.84
CA THR A 161 -5.80 -1.97 -20.92
C THR A 161 -4.39 -1.99 -20.32
N GLU A 162 -3.65 -3.07 -20.58
CA GLU A 162 -2.23 -3.13 -20.24
C GLU A 162 -1.48 -2.07 -21.05
N ASP A 163 -0.58 -1.35 -20.37
CA ASP A 163 0.24 -0.29 -20.96
C ASP A 163 -0.57 0.89 -21.55
N THR A 164 -1.65 1.24 -20.86
CA THR A 164 -2.57 2.32 -21.25
C THR A 164 -1.83 3.66 -21.40
N THR A 165 -0.91 3.95 -20.51
CA THR A 165 -0.21 5.26 -20.44
C THR A 165 0.73 5.52 -21.61
N ARG A 166 1.00 4.48 -22.44
CA ARG A 166 1.76 4.59 -23.69
C ARG A 166 0.92 4.28 -24.94
N SER A 167 -0.39 4.12 -24.77
CA SER A 167 -1.32 3.85 -25.89
C SER A 167 -1.79 5.16 -26.51
N ASP A 168 -2.05 5.12 -27.81
CA ASP A 168 -2.59 6.27 -28.56
C ASP A 168 -4.08 6.48 -28.29
N PRO A 169 -4.59 7.73 -28.37
CA PRO A 169 -5.98 8.06 -28.05
C PRO A 169 -7.01 7.34 -28.92
N ASP A 170 -6.72 7.08 -30.20
CA ASP A 170 -7.68 6.46 -31.13
C ASP A 170 -7.88 4.98 -30.78
N THR A 171 -6.78 4.27 -30.46
CA THR A 171 -6.84 2.90 -29.94
C THR A 171 -7.62 2.84 -28.64
N LEU A 172 -7.32 3.71 -27.67
CA LEU A 172 -8.03 3.72 -26.39
C LEU A 172 -9.52 4.04 -26.56
N ARG A 173 -9.87 5.00 -27.42
CA ARG A 173 -11.27 5.33 -27.73
C ARG A 173 -12.00 4.11 -28.28
N THR A 174 -11.41 3.40 -29.23
CA THR A 174 -11.99 2.19 -29.81
C THR A 174 -12.24 1.13 -28.74
N LEU A 175 -11.23 0.82 -27.94
CA LEU A 175 -11.29 -0.25 -26.95
C LEU A 175 -12.23 0.07 -25.78
N PHE A 176 -12.18 1.30 -25.23
CA PHE A 176 -13.06 1.69 -24.13
C PHE A 176 -14.52 1.75 -24.57
N THR A 177 -14.79 2.26 -25.78
CA THR A 177 -16.16 2.25 -26.36
C THR A 177 -16.67 0.82 -26.52
N ALA A 178 -15.84 -0.10 -27.04
CA ALA A 178 -16.20 -1.50 -27.20
C ALA A 178 -16.47 -2.17 -25.83
N ALA A 179 -15.61 -1.92 -24.84
CA ALA A 179 -15.76 -2.46 -23.50
C ALA A 179 -17.04 -1.99 -22.80
N VAL A 180 -17.34 -0.69 -22.84
CA VAL A 180 -18.58 -0.13 -22.28
C VAL A 180 -19.79 -0.76 -22.92
N ARG A 181 -19.83 -0.83 -24.26
CA ARG A 181 -20.95 -1.42 -25.00
C ARG A 181 -21.11 -2.91 -24.77
N ALA A 182 -20.02 -3.64 -24.51
CA ALA A 182 -20.04 -5.05 -24.15
C ALA A 182 -20.50 -5.33 -22.72
N GLY A 183 -20.62 -4.29 -21.87
CA GLY A 183 -21.14 -4.37 -20.51
C GLY A 183 -20.09 -4.34 -19.42
N ALA A 184 -18.89 -3.81 -19.68
CA ALA A 184 -17.90 -3.56 -18.62
C ALA A 184 -18.46 -2.57 -17.59
N SER A 185 -18.33 -2.90 -16.31
CA SER A 185 -18.75 -2.06 -15.19
C SER A 185 -17.65 -1.07 -14.77
N ARG A 186 -16.40 -1.35 -15.13
CA ARG A 186 -15.23 -0.53 -14.81
C ARG A 186 -14.21 -0.58 -15.95
N ILE A 187 -13.48 0.51 -16.12
CA ILE A 187 -12.32 0.61 -17.01
C ILE A 187 -11.10 0.88 -16.15
N CYS A 188 -10.12 -0.01 -16.20
CA CYS A 188 -8.85 0.16 -15.50
C CYS A 188 -7.77 0.71 -16.44
N ILE A 189 -7.16 1.80 -16.03
CA ILE A 189 -6.04 2.44 -16.69
C ILE A 189 -4.76 1.91 -16.04
N ALA A 190 -3.96 1.12 -16.78
CA ALA A 190 -2.74 0.56 -16.26
C ALA A 190 -1.49 1.36 -16.72
N ASP A 191 -0.76 1.87 -15.75
CA ASP A 191 0.59 2.40 -15.92
C ASP A 191 1.62 1.28 -15.71
N THR A 192 1.54 0.29 -16.59
CA THR A 192 2.18 -1.03 -16.50
C THR A 192 3.70 -0.98 -16.28
N VAL A 193 4.35 0.08 -16.76
CA VAL A 193 5.82 0.24 -16.64
C VAL A 193 6.21 1.54 -15.89
N GLY A 194 5.31 2.10 -15.11
CA GLY A 194 5.56 3.32 -14.35
C GLY A 194 6.01 4.50 -15.24
N HIS A 195 5.45 4.59 -16.46
CA HIS A 195 5.84 5.61 -17.45
C HIS A 195 5.26 6.97 -17.14
N SER A 196 4.09 7.01 -16.55
CA SER A 196 3.32 8.23 -16.36
C SER A 196 3.99 9.21 -15.39
N THR A 197 3.66 10.47 -15.56
CA THR A 197 3.86 11.52 -14.55
C THR A 197 2.49 11.89 -13.97
N PRO A 198 2.41 12.62 -12.83
CA PRO A 198 1.11 13.05 -12.29
C PRO A 198 0.26 13.83 -13.29
N ARG A 199 0.89 14.60 -14.19
CA ARG A 199 0.20 15.29 -15.28
C ARG A 199 -0.36 14.32 -16.32
N GLY A 200 0.41 13.30 -16.67
CA GLY A 200 -0.01 12.23 -17.60
C GLY A 200 -1.15 11.40 -17.03
N ALA A 201 -1.07 11.02 -15.76
CA ALA A 201 -2.12 10.29 -15.06
C ALA A 201 -3.46 11.07 -15.11
N ARG A 202 -3.44 12.36 -14.75
CA ARG A 202 -4.65 13.21 -14.86
C ARG A 202 -5.16 13.30 -16.28
N ALA A 203 -4.29 13.38 -17.27
CA ALA A 203 -4.70 13.53 -18.67
C ALA A 203 -5.40 12.28 -19.19
N VAL A 204 -4.83 11.09 -18.97
CA VAL A 204 -5.41 9.83 -19.46
C VAL A 204 -6.71 9.47 -18.72
N VAL A 205 -6.80 9.74 -17.41
CA VAL A 205 -8.06 9.52 -16.64
C VAL A 205 -9.19 10.42 -17.16
N ARG A 206 -8.93 11.71 -17.38
CA ARG A 206 -9.95 12.61 -17.96
C ARG A 206 -10.35 12.20 -19.37
N PHE A 207 -9.38 11.78 -20.18
CA PHE A 207 -9.68 11.25 -21.52
C PHE A 207 -10.56 10.00 -21.44
N ALA A 208 -10.24 9.04 -20.58
CA ALA A 208 -11.05 7.84 -20.39
C ALA A 208 -12.46 8.18 -19.92
N ARG A 209 -12.63 9.12 -18.99
CA ARG A 209 -13.94 9.59 -18.53
C ARG A 209 -14.78 10.11 -19.71
N GLN A 210 -14.21 10.98 -20.55
CA GLN A 210 -14.90 11.51 -21.70
C GLN A 210 -15.33 10.39 -22.68
N VAL A 211 -14.45 9.42 -22.96
CA VAL A 211 -14.78 8.30 -23.85
C VAL A 211 -15.91 7.42 -23.30
N ILE A 212 -15.90 7.18 -21.97
CA ILE A 212 -16.93 6.40 -21.29
C ILE A 212 -18.30 7.11 -21.39
N GLU A 213 -18.33 8.42 -21.14
CA GLU A 213 -19.53 9.25 -21.27
C GLU A 213 -20.06 9.27 -22.71
N ASP A 214 -19.18 9.50 -23.70
CA ASP A 214 -19.52 9.46 -25.13
C ASP A 214 -20.08 8.08 -25.57
N ALA A 215 -19.69 6.99 -24.89
CA ALA A 215 -20.18 5.64 -25.13
C ALA A 215 -21.50 5.31 -24.41
N GLY A 216 -22.02 6.23 -23.58
CA GLY A 216 -23.24 6.04 -22.77
C GLY A 216 -23.01 5.25 -21.48
N GLY A 217 -21.79 5.27 -20.93
CA GLY A 217 -21.37 4.55 -19.74
C GLY A 217 -21.43 5.37 -18.44
N ASP A 218 -22.51 6.12 -18.19
CA ASP A 218 -22.61 7.05 -17.03
C ASP A 218 -22.32 6.39 -15.67
N GLY A 219 -22.58 5.08 -15.53
CA GLY A 219 -22.34 4.32 -14.30
C GLY A 219 -20.99 3.58 -14.29
N VAL A 220 -20.18 3.65 -15.34
CA VAL A 220 -18.92 2.91 -15.45
C VAL A 220 -17.84 3.57 -14.61
N GLY A 221 -17.24 2.80 -13.67
CA GLY A 221 -16.14 3.25 -12.83
C GLY A 221 -14.82 3.37 -13.59
N ILE A 222 -13.91 4.20 -13.05
CA ILE A 222 -12.52 4.25 -13.53
C ILE A 222 -11.59 3.83 -12.42
N ASP A 223 -10.70 2.90 -12.75
CA ASP A 223 -9.64 2.40 -11.90
C ASP A 223 -8.27 2.90 -12.38
N TRP A 224 -7.35 3.00 -11.44
CA TRP A 224 -5.95 3.27 -11.71
C TRP A 224 -5.08 2.17 -11.12
N HIS A 225 -4.32 1.49 -11.97
CA HIS A 225 -3.30 0.53 -11.60
C HIS A 225 -1.94 1.07 -12.01
N GLY A 226 -0.96 1.13 -11.10
CA GLY A 226 0.33 1.75 -11.37
C GLY A 226 1.52 1.00 -10.80
N HIS A 227 2.56 0.81 -11.65
CA HIS A 227 3.87 0.34 -11.22
C HIS A 227 4.80 1.47 -10.81
N ASN A 228 5.84 1.13 -10.05
CA ASN A 228 6.69 2.09 -9.36
C ASN A 228 8.09 2.27 -9.99
N ASP A 229 8.26 1.95 -11.28
CA ASP A 229 9.56 1.95 -11.96
C ASP A 229 10.33 3.28 -11.87
N ARG A 230 9.62 4.39 -11.69
CA ARG A 230 10.18 5.73 -11.54
C ARG A 230 9.88 6.37 -10.18
N ASP A 231 9.49 5.55 -9.20
CA ASP A 231 9.10 5.99 -7.86
C ASP A 231 7.94 7.02 -7.86
N MET A 232 7.01 6.86 -8.82
CA MET A 232 5.85 7.76 -8.94
C MET A 232 4.51 7.06 -8.67
N GLY A 233 4.50 5.79 -8.25
CA GLY A 233 3.28 5.01 -8.06
C GLY A 233 2.28 5.71 -7.15
N THR A 234 2.67 6.08 -5.94
CA THR A 234 1.81 6.75 -4.97
C THR A 234 1.27 8.09 -5.49
N ILE A 235 2.15 8.95 -6.01
CA ILE A 235 1.74 10.29 -6.46
C ILE A 235 0.88 10.23 -7.73
N ASN A 236 1.10 9.24 -8.62
CA ASN A 236 0.27 9.04 -9.80
C ASN A 236 -1.12 8.51 -9.42
N SER A 237 -1.23 7.64 -8.42
CA SER A 237 -2.52 7.17 -7.87
C SER A 237 -3.34 8.33 -7.29
N ILE A 238 -2.70 9.21 -6.51
CA ILE A 238 -3.34 10.44 -6.01
C ILE A 238 -3.80 11.32 -7.17
N ALA A 239 -2.94 11.52 -8.17
CA ALA A 239 -3.28 12.33 -9.35
C ALA A 239 -4.42 11.73 -10.20
N ALA A 240 -4.52 10.41 -10.26
CA ALA A 240 -5.61 9.72 -10.92
C ALA A 240 -6.96 9.94 -10.17
N LEU A 241 -6.94 9.84 -8.83
CA LEU A 241 -8.10 10.16 -7.98
C LEU A 241 -8.56 11.60 -8.18
N GLU A 242 -7.64 12.58 -8.19
CA GLU A 242 -7.95 13.99 -8.47
C GLU A 242 -8.60 14.19 -9.84
N ALA A 243 -8.27 13.34 -10.81
CA ALA A 243 -8.79 13.43 -12.18
C ALA A 243 -10.09 12.67 -12.40
N GLY A 244 -10.51 11.85 -11.43
CA GLY A 244 -11.79 11.15 -11.52
C GLY A 244 -11.73 9.63 -11.48
N ALA A 245 -10.58 8.99 -11.22
CA ALA A 245 -10.56 7.58 -10.84
C ALA A 245 -11.36 7.38 -9.54
N THR A 246 -12.05 6.26 -9.42
CA THR A 246 -12.88 5.95 -8.24
C THR A 246 -12.30 4.84 -7.41
N ARG A 247 -11.38 4.03 -7.98
CA ARG A 247 -10.64 2.99 -7.28
C ARG A 247 -9.18 3.05 -7.71
N VAL A 248 -8.28 2.81 -6.77
CA VAL A 248 -6.83 2.74 -7.00
C VAL A 248 -6.30 1.42 -6.50
N HIS A 249 -5.38 0.85 -7.27
CA HIS A 249 -4.77 -0.44 -7.03
C HIS A 249 -3.38 -0.28 -6.44
N GLY A 250 -2.97 -1.26 -5.67
CA GLY A 250 -1.62 -1.36 -5.14
C GLY A 250 -1.38 -2.66 -4.40
N THR A 251 -0.18 -2.82 -3.89
CA THR A 251 0.22 -3.98 -3.11
C THR A 251 0.86 -3.54 -1.80
N ILE A 252 0.71 -4.33 -0.75
CA ILE A 252 1.42 -4.07 0.50
C ILE A 252 2.93 -4.20 0.25
N LEU A 253 3.71 -3.25 0.75
CA LEU A 253 5.14 -3.07 0.47
C LEU A 253 5.46 -2.74 -0.99
N GLY A 254 4.47 -2.48 -1.81
CA GLY A 254 4.68 -2.23 -3.23
C GLY A 254 5.30 -3.40 -3.99
N ILE A 255 5.17 -4.64 -3.51
CA ILE A 255 5.74 -5.82 -4.18
C ILE A 255 5.11 -6.04 -5.56
N GLY A 256 5.82 -6.71 -6.47
CA GLY A 256 5.35 -7.00 -7.83
C GLY A 256 6.48 -7.15 -8.84
N GLU A 257 6.12 -7.25 -10.10
CA GLU A 257 7.12 -7.35 -11.17
C GLU A 257 8.10 -6.18 -11.20
N ARG A 258 9.34 -6.43 -11.59
CA ARG A 258 10.45 -5.48 -11.64
C ARG A 258 10.71 -4.83 -10.29
N VAL A 259 10.29 -3.56 -10.11
CA VAL A 259 10.39 -2.80 -8.86
C VAL A 259 9.08 -2.72 -8.09
N GLY A 260 8.04 -3.39 -8.60
CA GLY A 260 6.75 -3.53 -7.96
C GLY A 260 5.71 -2.49 -8.33
N ASN A 261 4.64 -2.48 -7.57
CA ASN A 261 3.43 -1.70 -7.73
C ASN A 261 3.43 -0.42 -6.88
N THR A 262 2.37 0.36 -6.99
CA THR A 262 2.04 1.39 -5.99
C THR A 262 2.01 0.74 -4.60
N PRO A 263 2.81 1.21 -3.63
CA PRO A 263 2.74 0.70 -2.26
C PRO A 263 1.44 1.14 -1.60
N LEU A 264 0.48 0.20 -1.48
CA LEU A 264 -0.86 0.47 -0.97
C LEU A 264 -0.84 0.91 0.49
N ASP A 265 0.05 0.34 1.28
CA ASP A 265 0.30 0.72 2.67
C ASP A 265 0.66 2.21 2.81
N LEU A 266 1.55 2.72 1.96
CA LEU A 266 1.92 4.14 1.96
C LEU A 266 0.83 5.02 1.35
N LEU A 267 0.14 4.53 0.32
CA LEU A 267 -0.98 5.25 -0.29
C LEU A 267 -2.11 5.45 0.72
N MET A 268 -2.48 4.42 1.48
CA MET A 268 -3.52 4.50 2.52
C MET A 268 -3.19 5.56 3.57
N VAL A 269 -1.95 5.59 4.06
CA VAL A 269 -1.50 6.61 5.03
C VAL A 269 -1.67 8.02 4.46
N ASN A 270 -1.26 8.24 3.21
CA ASN A 270 -1.43 9.54 2.56
C ASN A 270 -2.91 9.93 2.41
N LEU A 271 -3.77 9.00 1.97
CA LEU A 271 -5.19 9.28 1.76
C LEU A 271 -5.93 9.58 3.08
N VAL A 272 -5.57 8.92 4.18
CA VAL A 272 -6.11 9.23 5.53
C VAL A 272 -5.63 10.62 5.99
N LEU A 273 -4.35 10.94 5.84
CA LEU A 273 -3.80 12.26 6.20
C LEU A 273 -4.41 13.39 5.35
N MET A 274 -4.72 13.12 4.07
CA MET A 274 -5.44 14.03 3.19
C MET A 274 -6.94 14.09 3.48
N LYS A 275 -7.46 13.24 4.37
CA LYS A 275 -8.90 13.10 4.70
C LYS A 275 -9.76 12.70 3.50
N TRP A 276 -9.21 11.95 2.56
CA TRP A 276 -9.93 11.42 1.40
C TRP A 276 -10.59 10.08 1.69
N ILE A 277 -10.05 9.35 2.66
CA ILE A 277 -10.67 8.14 3.22
C ILE A 277 -10.67 8.25 4.75
N ASP A 278 -11.63 7.56 5.37
CA ASP A 278 -11.71 7.39 6.82
C ASP A 278 -11.57 5.90 7.14
N ARG A 279 -10.36 5.49 7.54
CA ARG A 279 -9.99 4.10 7.85
C ARG A 279 -9.14 4.05 9.12
N ASP A 280 -9.35 3.03 9.93
CA ASP A 280 -8.47 2.71 11.06
C ASP A 280 -7.23 1.95 10.55
N LEU A 281 -6.08 2.62 10.57
CA LEU A 281 -4.81 2.06 10.11
C LEU A 281 -3.96 1.45 11.23
N THR A 282 -4.48 1.32 12.46
CA THR A 282 -3.70 0.78 13.59
C THR A 282 -3.23 -0.66 13.36
N GLY A 283 -3.95 -1.45 12.54
CA GLY A 283 -3.56 -2.79 12.10
C GLY A 283 -2.54 -2.84 10.95
N LEU A 284 -2.26 -1.71 10.30
CA LEU A 284 -1.48 -1.70 9.05
C LEU A 284 -0.02 -2.14 9.25
N ASN A 285 0.60 -1.75 10.38
CA ASN A 285 1.96 -2.20 10.69
C ASN A 285 2.04 -3.74 10.81
N ALA A 286 1.06 -4.38 11.44
CA ALA A 286 1.01 -5.83 11.55
C ALA A 286 0.79 -6.51 10.19
N LEU A 287 -0.03 -5.93 9.30
CA LEU A 287 -0.24 -6.44 7.94
C LEU A 287 1.06 -6.37 7.11
N VAL A 288 1.77 -5.24 7.15
CA VAL A 288 3.05 -5.05 6.43
C VAL A 288 4.06 -6.13 6.86
N HIS A 289 4.19 -6.39 8.17
CA HIS A 289 5.06 -7.45 8.68
C HIS A 289 4.57 -8.85 8.28
N ALA A 290 3.26 -9.12 8.28
CA ALA A 290 2.70 -10.40 7.85
C ALA A 290 2.99 -10.68 6.37
N VAL A 291 2.89 -9.69 5.50
CA VAL A 291 3.24 -9.81 4.07
C VAL A 291 4.74 -10.03 3.91
N SER A 292 5.58 -9.24 4.59
CA SER A 292 7.04 -9.43 4.59
C SER A 292 7.44 -10.86 5.00
N GLU A 293 6.88 -11.36 6.10
CA GLU A 293 7.11 -12.74 6.57
C GLU A 293 6.65 -13.79 5.55
N ALA A 294 5.45 -13.61 4.99
CA ALA A 294 4.84 -14.56 4.07
C ALA A 294 5.59 -14.66 2.74
N THR A 295 6.01 -13.51 2.19
CA THR A 295 6.70 -13.41 0.90
C THR A 295 8.22 -13.53 0.99
N GLY A 296 8.80 -13.30 2.16
CA GLY A 296 10.24 -13.22 2.37
C GLY A 296 10.86 -11.90 1.91
N GLU A 297 10.04 -10.92 1.51
CA GLU A 297 10.50 -9.59 1.13
C GLU A 297 10.86 -8.79 2.39
N ALA A 298 12.10 -8.30 2.47
CA ALA A 298 12.56 -7.57 3.64
C ALA A 298 12.05 -6.13 3.65
N ILE A 299 11.62 -5.64 4.81
CA ILE A 299 11.28 -4.23 5.00
C ILE A 299 12.59 -3.46 5.20
N PRO A 300 12.99 -2.53 4.32
CA PRO A 300 14.18 -1.71 4.52
C PRO A 300 14.07 -0.87 5.81
N ASP A 301 15.17 -0.70 6.53
CA ASP A 301 15.17 0.10 7.77
C ASP A 301 14.62 1.51 7.58
N ASN A 302 14.87 2.12 6.42
CA ASN A 302 14.41 3.45 6.03
C ASN A 302 13.10 3.44 5.23
N TYR A 303 12.39 2.31 5.16
CA TYR A 303 11.10 2.28 4.47
C TYR A 303 10.12 3.25 5.15
N PRO A 304 9.47 4.15 4.40
CA PRO A 304 8.59 5.14 5.02
C PRO A 304 7.54 4.46 5.91
N VAL A 305 7.26 5.05 7.06
CA VAL A 305 6.23 4.64 8.04
C VAL A 305 6.51 3.29 8.72
N PHE A 306 6.91 2.23 7.98
CA PHE A 306 6.98 0.85 8.50
C PHE A 306 8.41 0.35 8.71
N GLY A 307 9.41 0.99 8.14
CA GLY A 307 10.82 0.69 8.39
C GLY A 307 11.18 0.92 9.86
N ARG A 308 12.25 0.24 10.32
CA ARG A 308 12.70 0.35 11.71
C ARG A 308 12.95 1.79 12.12
N ASP A 309 13.52 2.61 11.23
CA ASP A 309 13.94 3.98 11.53
C ASP A 309 12.84 5.04 11.41
N ALA A 310 11.65 4.69 10.93
CA ALA A 310 10.61 5.66 10.58
C ALA A 310 10.18 6.58 11.73
N PHE A 311 10.20 6.07 12.98
CA PHE A 311 9.81 6.82 14.20
C PHE A 311 10.94 6.87 15.25
N ARG A 312 12.19 6.59 14.86
CA ARG A 312 13.35 6.59 15.74
C ARG A 312 14.12 7.89 15.63
N THR A 313 14.40 8.53 16.77
CA THR A 313 15.13 9.79 16.84
C THR A 313 16.38 9.64 17.72
N ALA A 314 17.58 9.74 17.10
CA ALA A 314 18.84 9.64 17.80
C ALA A 314 19.53 11.01 18.00
N THR A 315 19.19 12.03 17.19
CA THR A 315 19.82 13.36 17.22
C THR A 315 19.32 14.17 18.42
N GLY A 316 20.25 14.71 19.21
CA GLY A 316 19.93 15.36 20.48
C GLY A 316 18.96 16.54 20.39
N VAL A 317 19.04 17.36 19.34
CA VAL A 317 18.14 18.52 19.15
C VAL A 317 16.70 18.05 18.90
N HIS A 318 16.52 17.08 18.01
CA HIS A 318 15.20 16.53 17.69
C HIS A 318 14.63 15.76 18.89
N ALA A 319 15.41 14.88 19.50
CA ALA A 319 15.00 14.15 20.70
C ALA A 319 14.58 15.08 21.84
N ALA A 320 15.33 16.16 22.08
CA ALA A 320 14.97 17.13 23.11
C ALA A 320 13.59 17.78 22.89
N ALA A 321 13.20 18.03 21.63
CA ALA A 321 11.89 18.57 21.32
C ALA A 321 10.78 17.52 21.50
N VAL A 322 11.00 16.27 21.07
CA VAL A 322 10.06 15.16 21.30
C VAL A 322 9.87 14.91 22.81
N VAL A 323 10.95 14.88 23.60
CA VAL A 323 10.90 14.75 25.06
C VAL A 323 10.14 15.90 25.73
N LYS A 324 10.33 17.14 25.25
CA LYS A 324 9.55 18.29 25.78
C LYS A 324 8.07 18.17 25.46
N ALA A 325 7.71 17.70 24.26
CA ALA A 325 6.33 17.43 23.89
C ALA A 325 5.73 16.31 24.77
N PHE A 326 6.45 15.21 24.97
CA PHE A 326 6.05 14.13 25.87
C PHE A 326 5.76 14.65 27.31
N ARG A 327 6.64 15.50 27.85
CA ARG A 327 6.46 16.08 29.21
C ARG A 327 5.25 17.00 29.32
N LYS A 328 4.73 17.53 28.21
CA LYS A 328 3.47 18.26 28.17
C LYS A 328 2.24 17.35 28.25
N ARG A 329 2.40 16.03 28.20
CA ARG A 329 1.33 15.02 28.18
C ARG A 329 0.37 15.23 27.00
N ASP A 330 0.89 15.65 25.87
CA ASP A 330 0.18 15.85 24.62
C ASP A 330 0.73 14.85 23.60
N PRO A 331 0.09 13.66 23.41
CA PRO A 331 0.55 12.64 22.47
C PRO A 331 0.59 13.12 21.03
N ASP A 332 -0.39 13.92 20.64
CA ASP A 332 -0.46 14.46 19.26
C ASP A 332 0.72 15.39 18.98
N LEU A 333 1.09 16.22 19.96
CA LEU A 333 2.25 17.08 19.82
C LEU A 333 3.55 16.29 19.75
N MET A 334 3.68 15.21 20.54
CA MET A 334 4.83 14.32 20.50
C MET A 334 5.02 13.71 19.12
N ASP A 335 3.93 13.23 18.51
CA ASP A 335 3.94 12.66 17.18
C ASP A 335 4.15 13.68 16.06
N ALA A 336 3.72 14.92 16.25
CA ALA A 336 3.79 15.95 15.20
C ALA A 336 5.11 16.73 15.16
N VAL A 337 5.85 16.78 16.28
CA VAL A 337 6.97 17.73 16.43
C VAL A 337 8.14 17.47 15.46
N TYR A 338 8.39 16.20 15.12
CA TYR A 338 9.43 15.78 14.17
C TYR A 338 8.98 14.59 13.27
N SER A 339 7.68 14.38 13.11
CA SER A 339 7.16 13.36 12.20
C SER A 339 6.03 13.93 11.35
N GLY A 340 6.08 13.68 10.04
CA GLY A 340 5.00 14.02 9.11
C GLY A 340 3.82 13.06 9.17
N VAL A 341 4.02 11.88 9.79
CA VAL A 341 2.98 10.88 10.04
C VAL A 341 2.90 10.66 11.55
N PRO A 342 1.73 10.80 12.18
CA PRO A 342 1.55 10.43 13.58
C PRO A 342 1.79 8.92 13.78
N ALA A 343 2.72 8.55 14.67
CA ALA A 343 3.08 7.14 14.86
C ALA A 343 1.90 6.28 15.31
N HIS A 344 1.03 6.83 16.17
CA HIS A 344 -0.16 6.14 16.66
C HIS A 344 -1.17 5.80 15.54
N LEU A 345 -1.20 6.57 14.46
CA LEU A 345 -2.08 6.32 13.30
C LEU A 345 -1.91 4.90 12.74
N VAL A 346 -0.70 4.38 12.80
CA VAL A 346 -0.34 3.05 12.26
C VAL A 346 0.02 2.04 13.36
N GLY A 347 -0.40 2.30 14.61
CA GLY A 347 -0.14 1.42 15.75
C GLY A 347 1.33 1.41 16.24
N ARG A 348 2.09 2.47 15.92
CA ARG A 348 3.49 2.64 16.35
C ARG A 348 3.63 3.76 17.39
N ALA A 349 4.84 3.97 17.89
CA ALA A 349 5.17 5.04 18.83
C ALA A 349 6.51 5.67 18.47
N GLN A 350 6.73 6.92 18.92
CA GLN A 350 8.03 7.59 18.82
C GLN A 350 9.04 6.93 19.74
N GLU A 351 10.23 6.67 19.21
CA GLU A 351 11.36 6.07 19.92
C GLU A 351 12.52 7.05 19.99
N ILE A 352 13.11 7.19 21.19
CA ILE A 352 14.29 8.02 21.41
C ILE A 352 15.48 7.12 21.67
N GLU A 353 16.43 7.20 20.77
CA GLU A 353 17.65 6.40 20.79
C GLU A 353 18.83 7.14 21.44
N VAL A 354 19.79 6.36 21.90
CA VAL A 354 21.02 6.85 22.53
C VAL A 354 22.22 6.45 21.66
N GLY A 355 22.92 7.44 21.09
CA GLY A 355 24.03 7.20 20.17
C GLY A 355 24.99 8.38 20.06
N PRO A 356 25.92 8.35 19.10
CA PRO A 356 26.98 9.36 18.97
C PRO A 356 26.46 10.78 18.73
N MET A 357 25.26 10.92 18.13
CA MET A 357 24.64 12.22 17.84
C MET A 357 23.66 12.67 18.93
N SER A 358 23.46 11.88 19.98
CA SER A 358 22.51 12.16 21.06
C SER A 358 22.98 13.28 21.98
N GLY A 359 22.03 13.91 22.67
CA GLY A 359 22.24 14.76 23.83
C GLY A 359 21.97 13.98 25.13
N LYS A 360 22.30 14.61 26.31
CA LYS A 360 21.96 14.01 27.60
C LYS A 360 20.45 13.75 27.77
N SER A 361 19.59 14.57 27.14
CA SER A 361 18.15 14.37 27.18
C SER A 361 17.70 13.04 26.61
N ASN A 362 18.40 12.47 25.60
CA ASN A 362 18.13 11.15 25.08
C ASN A 362 18.34 10.07 26.15
N VAL A 363 19.47 10.16 26.89
CA VAL A 363 19.80 9.21 27.96
C VAL A 363 18.78 9.31 29.09
N VAL A 364 18.46 10.52 29.54
CA VAL A 364 17.49 10.74 30.62
C VAL A 364 16.14 10.15 30.22
N PHE A 365 15.64 10.44 29.00
CA PHE A 365 14.36 9.92 28.55
C PHE A 365 14.36 8.39 28.44
N TRP A 366 15.46 7.79 27.92
CA TRP A 366 15.58 6.34 27.82
C TRP A 366 15.49 5.69 29.21
N LEU A 367 16.23 6.21 30.19
CA LEU A 367 16.20 5.71 31.57
C LEU A 367 14.82 5.85 32.21
N GLU A 368 14.17 7.03 32.09
CA GLU A 368 12.83 7.30 32.58
C GLU A 368 11.80 6.30 32.00
N ARG A 369 11.89 6.01 30.70
CA ARG A 369 10.98 5.07 30.01
C ARG A 369 11.15 3.62 30.49
N HIS A 370 12.34 3.26 30.99
CA HIS A 370 12.63 1.95 31.54
C HIS A 370 12.48 1.90 33.08
N GLY A 371 11.93 2.95 33.71
CA GLY A 371 11.72 3.02 35.15
C GLY A 371 13.03 3.07 35.96
N ILE A 372 14.11 3.59 35.37
CA ILE A 372 15.42 3.72 35.99
C ILE A 372 15.66 5.18 36.35
N ASP A 373 16.10 5.40 37.58
CA ASP A 373 16.46 6.75 38.02
C ASP A 373 17.62 7.32 37.20
N ALA A 374 17.42 8.51 36.66
CA ALA A 374 18.36 9.19 35.77
C ALA A 374 19.28 10.12 36.59
N ASP A 375 20.04 9.55 37.54
CA ASP A 375 21.07 10.31 38.29
C ASP A 375 22.16 10.84 37.34
N GLU A 376 22.78 11.94 37.71
CA GLU A 376 23.72 12.67 36.86
C GLU A 376 24.97 11.83 36.50
N GLU A 377 25.47 11.01 37.41
CA GLU A 377 26.65 10.17 37.17
C GLU A 377 26.36 9.07 36.15
N LEU A 378 25.22 8.40 36.29
CA LEU A 378 24.75 7.37 35.34
C LEU A 378 24.49 7.97 33.95
N VAL A 379 23.82 9.12 33.91
CA VAL A 379 23.54 9.84 32.64
C VAL A 379 24.85 10.20 31.94
N ASP A 380 25.82 10.75 32.67
CA ASP A 380 27.12 11.13 32.10
C ASP A 380 27.96 9.93 31.66
N ARG A 381 27.86 8.81 32.35
CA ARG A 381 28.50 7.55 31.99
C ARG A 381 27.96 7.02 30.65
N ILE A 382 26.65 6.85 30.54
CA ILE A 382 26.00 6.36 29.32
C ILE A 382 26.24 7.35 28.18
N PHE A 383 26.14 8.64 28.43
CA PHE A 383 26.39 9.67 27.43
C PHE A 383 27.81 9.60 26.85
N ARG A 384 28.85 9.45 27.72
CA ARG A 384 30.24 9.27 27.27
C ARG A 384 30.41 8.00 26.44
N ARG A 385 29.79 6.90 26.85
CA ARG A 385 29.80 5.64 26.10
C ARG A 385 29.16 5.84 24.71
N ALA A 386 28.00 6.52 24.64
CA ALA A 386 27.34 6.84 23.40
C ALA A 386 28.20 7.70 22.46
N LYS A 387 28.89 8.73 22.99
CA LYS A 387 29.78 9.60 22.20
C LYS A 387 31.00 8.89 21.63
N SER A 388 31.43 7.79 22.21
CA SER A 388 32.54 6.96 21.72
C SER A 388 32.08 5.79 20.85
N SER A 389 30.75 5.58 20.67
CA SER A 389 30.22 4.52 19.86
C SER A 389 30.16 4.93 18.37
N PRO A 390 30.39 4.02 17.41
CA PRO A 390 30.20 4.29 15.99
C PRO A 390 28.71 4.27 15.57
N ALA A 391 27.82 3.77 16.45
CA ALA A 391 26.39 3.58 16.17
C ALA A 391 25.56 3.87 17.42
N VAL A 392 24.24 3.82 17.26
CA VAL A 392 23.27 3.82 18.36
C VAL A 392 23.56 2.63 19.28
N LEU A 393 23.55 2.86 20.59
CA LEU A 393 23.74 1.80 21.57
C LEU A 393 22.54 0.86 21.57
N THR A 394 22.82 -0.42 21.64
CA THR A 394 21.78 -1.42 21.88
C THR A 394 21.30 -1.33 23.34
N GLU A 395 20.07 -1.79 23.59
CA GLU A 395 19.54 -1.91 24.95
C GLU A 395 20.49 -2.67 25.87
N GLN A 396 21.11 -3.76 25.41
CA GLN A 396 22.05 -4.55 26.17
C GLN A 396 23.31 -3.77 26.53
N GLU A 397 23.84 -2.91 25.67
CA GLU A 397 24.98 -2.05 25.97
C GLU A 397 24.63 -1.02 27.05
N ILE A 398 23.42 -0.42 26.95
CA ILE A 398 22.95 0.54 27.98
C ILE A 398 22.76 -0.16 29.33
N LEU A 399 22.12 -1.34 29.34
CA LEU A 399 21.93 -2.13 30.56
C LEU A 399 23.25 -2.56 31.17
N THR A 400 24.27 -2.87 30.37
CA THR A 400 25.64 -3.17 30.86
C THR A 400 26.26 -1.98 31.56
N GLU A 401 26.14 -0.77 31.03
CA GLU A 401 26.63 0.44 31.69
C GLU A 401 25.91 0.70 33.03
N ILE A 402 24.60 0.44 33.09
CA ILE A 402 23.79 0.55 34.31
C ILE A 402 24.27 -0.44 35.39
N GLN A 403 24.49 -1.72 35.01
CA GLN A 403 24.95 -2.76 35.92
C GLN A 403 26.32 -2.42 36.48
N GLN A 404 27.27 -1.97 35.66
CA GLN A 404 28.59 -1.58 36.07
C GLN A 404 28.57 -0.35 37.00
N ALA A 405 27.72 0.64 36.77
CA ALA A 405 27.54 1.79 37.64
C ALA A 405 27.03 1.37 39.03
N ARG A 406 26.05 0.48 39.09
CA ARG A 406 25.51 -0.06 40.35
C ARG A 406 26.54 -0.86 41.14
N ALA A 407 27.34 -1.73 40.48
CA ALA A 407 28.40 -2.48 41.11
C ALA A 407 29.48 -1.57 41.71
N TYR A 408 29.83 -0.49 40.99
CA TYR A 408 30.79 0.50 41.48
C TYR A 408 30.29 1.28 42.71
N ALA A 409 29.00 1.64 42.72
CA ALA A 409 28.38 2.31 43.86
C ALA A 409 28.38 1.43 45.13
N THR A 410 28.07 0.12 44.98
CA THR A 410 28.11 -0.84 46.11
C THR A 410 29.53 -0.97 46.71
N THR A 411 30.54 -1.10 45.85
CA THR A 411 31.93 -1.23 46.30
C THR A 411 32.43 0.02 47.02
N ARG A 412 31.90 1.22 46.75
CA ARG A 412 32.22 2.48 47.43
C ARG A 412 31.54 2.65 48.79
N LEU A 413 30.41 1.97 49.01
CA LEU A 413 29.70 2.00 50.30
C LEU A 413 30.29 1.02 51.29
N ASP A 414 31.01 -0.01 50.81
CA ASP A 414 31.66 -1.04 51.61
C ASP A 414 33.13 -0.74 51.93
N ALA A 415 33.69 0.38 51.43
CA ALA A 415 35.06 0.86 51.65
C ALA A 415 35.10 2.15 52.48
#